data_505678fa610362223327e043c082ad79
#
_entry.id   505678fa610362223327e043c082ad79
#
_cell.length_a   1.000
_cell.length_b   1.000
_cell.length_c   1.000
_cell.angle_alpha   90.00
_cell.angle_beta   90.00
_cell.angle_gamma   90.00
#
_symmetry.space_group_name_H-M   'P 1'
#
loop_
_entity.id
_entity.type
_entity.pdbx_description
1 polymer ?
#
loop_
_entity_poly.entity_id
_entity_poly.type
_entity_poly.pdbx_seq_one_letter_code
_entity_poly.pdbx_strand_id
1 'polypeptide(L)'
;MVNFWATWCTPCVEEMPLLNAFYQQNKSKSWQVLGLAIDQPSAVKRFLAQHPVEYPIALAGLNGTDLMTVLGNQAGGLPFTLVIDGQGGLRFRKLGKLTEGDISDWL
;
A
#
# COMPACT_ATOMS: atom_id res chain seq x y z
N MET A 1 -0.54 3.49 7.42
CA MET A 1 -1.14 2.66 6.35
C MET A 1 -0.02 1.98 5.56
N VAL A 2 -0.12 0.68 5.41
CA VAL A 2 0.83 -0.09 4.61
C VAL A 2 0.08 -0.72 3.45
N ASN A 3 0.51 -0.44 2.23
CA ASN A 3 -0.13 -0.92 1.01
C ASN A 3 0.84 -1.83 0.24
N PHE A 4 0.48 -3.11 0.13
CA PHE A 4 1.24 -4.08 -0.66
C PHE A 4 0.78 -4.00 -2.10
N TRP A 5 1.72 -3.83 -3.03
CA TRP A 5 1.42 -3.57 -4.45
C TRP A 5 2.50 -4.12 -5.37
N ALA A 6 2.23 -4.11 -6.65
CA ALA A 6 3.21 -4.47 -7.67
C ALA A 6 2.95 -3.67 -8.95
N THR A 7 3.97 -3.49 -9.78
CA THR A 7 3.85 -2.76 -11.04
C THR A 7 2.96 -3.47 -12.05
N TRP A 8 2.87 -4.80 -11.96
CA TRP A 8 2.05 -5.64 -12.85
C TRP A 8 0.60 -5.78 -12.38
N CYS A 9 0.26 -5.19 -11.27
CA CYS A 9 -1.08 -5.28 -10.67
C CYS A 9 -1.91 -4.06 -11.04
N THR A 10 -2.83 -4.21 -11.99
CA THR A 10 -3.65 -3.10 -12.49
C THR A 10 -4.44 -2.39 -11.40
N PRO A 11 -5.20 -3.08 -10.51
CA PRO A 11 -5.92 -2.40 -9.43
C PRO A 11 -4.98 -1.67 -8.47
N CYS A 12 -3.77 -2.19 -8.23
CA CYS A 12 -2.78 -1.50 -7.40
C CYS A 12 -2.40 -0.15 -7.99
N VAL A 13 -2.11 -0.14 -9.29
CA VAL A 13 -1.72 1.09 -10.00
C VAL A 13 -2.88 2.09 -10.03
N GLU A 14 -4.09 1.60 -10.22
CA GLU A 14 -5.28 2.45 -10.25
C GLU A 14 -5.58 3.16 -8.93
N GLU A 15 -5.23 2.56 -7.80
CA GLU A 15 -5.48 3.19 -6.49
C GLU A 15 -4.36 4.13 -6.03
N MET A 16 -3.19 4.11 -6.68
CA MET A 16 -2.05 4.93 -6.25
C MET A 16 -2.35 6.43 -6.20
N PRO A 17 -3.08 7.01 -7.16
CA PRO A 17 -3.46 8.43 -7.05
C PRO A 17 -4.32 8.71 -5.80
N LEU A 18 -5.21 7.81 -5.43
CA LEU A 18 -6.03 7.95 -4.23
C LEU A 18 -5.17 7.91 -2.97
N LEU A 19 -4.23 6.98 -2.89
CA LEU A 19 -3.30 6.89 -1.77
C LEU A 19 -2.40 8.11 -1.67
N ASN A 20 -1.94 8.62 -2.80
CA ASN A 20 -1.09 9.81 -2.82
C ASN A 20 -1.85 11.05 -2.34
N ALA A 21 -3.09 11.22 -2.77
CA ALA A 21 -3.95 12.31 -2.31
C ALA A 21 -4.21 12.20 -0.80
N PHE A 22 -4.50 10.99 -0.32
CA PHE A 22 -4.69 10.73 1.10
C PHE A 22 -3.44 11.11 1.91
N TYR A 23 -2.27 10.71 1.42
CA TYR A 23 -1.00 11.04 2.07
C TYR A 23 -0.78 12.54 2.16
N GLN A 24 -0.98 13.25 1.05
CA GLN A 24 -0.81 14.69 1.00
C GLN A 24 -1.74 15.42 1.97
N GLN A 25 -2.97 14.96 2.11
CA GLN A 25 -3.98 15.59 2.94
C GLN A 25 -3.82 15.29 4.43
N ASN A 26 -3.19 14.17 4.77
CA ASN A 26 -3.20 13.65 6.15
C ASN A 26 -1.82 13.49 6.79
N LYS A 27 -0.74 13.74 6.06
CA LYS A 27 0.62 13.59 6.62
C LYS A 27 0.87 14.54 7.81
N SER A 28 0.25 15.71 7.80
CA SER A 28 0.34 16.67 8.90
C SER A 28 -0.48 16.26 10.13
N LYS A 29 -1.37 15.26 9.97
CA LYS A 29 -2.23 14.74 11.03
C LYS A 29 -1.71 13.43 11.60
N SER A 30 -0.41 13.20 11.49
CA SER A 30 0.28 12.00 11.98
C SER A 30 -0.02 10.71 11.20
N TRP A 31 -0.64 10.81 10.04
CA TRP A 31 -0.80 9.67 9.14
C TRP A 31 0.47 9.44 8.33
N GLN A 32 0.90 8.19 8.25
CA GLN A 32 2.00 7.77 7.40
C GLN A 32 1.48 6.72 6.42
N VAL A 33 2.02 6.75 5.20
CA VAL A 33 1.71 5.76 4.16
C VAL A 33 3.02 5.14 3.70
N LEU A 34 3.04 3.83 3.59
CA LEU A 34 4.17 3.08 3.06
C LEU A 34 3.66 2.14 1.98
N GLY A 35 4.20 2.24 0.79
CA GLY A 35 3.96 1.27 -0.28
C GLY A 35 5.03 0.19 -0.24
N LEU A 36 4.63 -1.06 -0.01
CA LEU A 36 5.54 -2.20 -0.03
C LEU A 36 5.39 -2.94 -1.36
N ALA A 37 6.40 -2.83 -2.21
CA ALA A 37 6.36 -3.43 -3.53
C ALA A 37 6.80 -4.89 -3.50
N ILE A 38 5.92 -5.77 -3.97
CA ILE A 38 6.21 -7.19 -4.19
C ILE A 38 6.61 -7.34 -5.65
N ASP A 39 7.81 -6.89 -5.96
CA ASP A 39 8.28 -6.77 -7.32
C ASP A 39 9.80 -6.61 -7.34
N GLN A 40 10.38 -6.63 -8.52
CA GLN A 40 11.82 -6.45 -8.70
C GLN A 40 12.18 -4.96 -8.60
N PRO A 41 13.34 -4.63 -8.01
CA PRO A 41 13.77 -3.23 -7.84
C PRO A 41 13.80 -2.44 -9.16
N SER A 42 14.29 -3.04 -10.24
CA SER A 42 14.38 -2.36 -11.53
C SER A 42 13.02 -1.98 -12.11
N ALA A 43 12.03 -2.87 -11.95
CA ALA A 43 10.67 -2.62 -12.42
C ALA A 43 10.01 -1.49 -11.62
N VAL A 44 10.17 -1.49 -10.30
CA VAL A 44 9.63 -0.45 -9.42
C VAL A 44 10.26 0.90 -9.73
N LYS A 45 11.58 0.94 -9.92
CA LYS A 45 12.28 2.18 -10.23
C LYS A 45 11.79 2.79 -11.53
N ARG A 46 11.64 1.98 -12.59
CA ARG A 46 11.14 2.45 -13.88
C ARG A 46 9.70 2.95 -13.78
N PHE A 47 8.88 2.23 -13.04
CA PHE A 47 7.47 2.61 -12.85
C PHE A 47 7.36 3.96 -12.15
N LEU A 48 8.08 4.16 -11.05
CA LEU A 48 8.01 5.39 -10.26
C LEU A 48 8.60 6.59 -11.00
N ALA A 49 9.50 6.38 -11.95
CA ALA A 49 10.00 7.46 -12.80
C ALA A 49 8.91 8.04 -13.69
N GLN A 50 7.93 7.21 -14.09
CA GLN A 50 6.81 7.63 -14.95
C GLN A 50 5.55 7.97 -14.14
N HIS A 51 5.40 7.40 -12.95
CA HIS A 51 4.23 7.57 -12.09
C HIS A 51 4.70 7.90 -10.67
N PRO A 52 5.27 9.09 -10.44
CA PRO A 52 5.79 9.44 -9.13
C PRO A 52 4.71 9.57 -8.08
N VAL A 53 5.04 9.13 -6.86
CA VAL A 53 4.19 9.34 -5.68
C VAL A 53 5.02 9.99 -4.58
N GLU A 54 4.37 10.68 -3.65
CA GLU A 54 5.06 11.36 -2.56
C GLU A 54 5.26 10.49 -1.32
N TYR A 55 4.40 9.48 -1.12
CA TYR A 55 4.59 8.60 0.02
C TYR A 55 5.76 7.63 -0.22
N PRO A 56 6.44 7.21 0.86
CA PRO A 56 7.59 6.33 0.73
C PRO A 56 7.25 4.97 0.13
N ILE A 57 8.16 4.48 -0.69
CA ILE A 57 8.07 3.14 -1.29
C ILE A 57 9.24 2.32 -0.79
N ALA A 58 8.97 1.12 -0.30
CA ALA A 58 9.98 0.14 0.05
C ALA A 58 9.78 -1.13 -0.76
N LEU A 59 10.83 -1.93 -0.86
CA LEU A 59 10.83 -3.18 -1.61
C LEU A 59 10.71 -4.34 -0.63
N ALA A 60 9.67 -5.15 -0.77
CA ALA A 60 9.51 -6.38 -0.02
C ALA A 60 10.06 -7.58 -0.77
N GLY A 61 10.28 -7.44 -2.08
CA GLY A 61 10.73 -8.51 -2.94
C GLY A 61 9.67 -9.61 -3.09
N LEU A 62 10.06 -10.74 -3.66
CA LEU A 62 9.15 -11.87 -3.83
C LEU A 62 8.81 -12.52 -2.48
N ASN A 63 9.67 -12.38 -1.48
CA ASN A 63 9.42 -12.90 -0.13
C ASN A 63 8.34 -12.13 0.63
N GLY A 64 7.93 -10.96 0.12
CA GLY A 64 6.82 -10.21 0.68
C GLY A 64 5.50 -10.97 0.70
N THR A 65 5.37 -12.00 -0.14
CA THR A 65 4.20 -12.88 -0.15
C THR A 65 4.05 -13.62 1.19
N ASP A 66 5.16 -14.08 1.77
CA ASP A 66 5.14 -14.75 3.07
C ASP A 66 4.69 -13.79 4.17
N LEU A 67 5.15 -12.55 4.13
CA LEU A 67 4.73 -11.53 5.09
C LEU A 67 3.23 -11.27 4.97
N MET A 68 2.69 -11.18 3.76
CA MET A 68 1.24 -11.00 3.57
C MET A 68 0.44 -12.14 4.17
N THR A 69 0.91 -13.38 4.02
CA THR A 69 0.25 -14.55 4.58
C THR A 69 0.16 -14.45 6.10
N VAL A 70 1.26 -14.08 6.75
CA VAL A 70 1.31 -13.89 8.20
C VAL A 70 0.35 -12.79 8.65
N LEU A 71 0.20 -11.75 7.85
CA LEU A 71 -0.68 -10.62 8.15
C LEU A 71 -2.15 -10.85 7.78
N GLY A 72 -2.49 -12.04 7.33
CA GLY A 72 -3.86 -12.44 7.09
C GLY A 72 -4.30 -12.54 5.63
N ASN A 73 -3.41 -12.31 4.68
CA ASN A 73 -3.70 -12.46 3.26
C ASN A 73 -3.18 -13.81 2.76
N GLN A 74 -3.92 -14.87 3.05
CA GLN A 74 -3.50 -16.23 2.70
C GLN A 74 -3.59 -16.50 1.20
N ALA A 75 -4.45 -15.80 0.49
CA ALA A 75 -4.58 -15.95 -0.95
C ALA A 75 -3.46 -15.27 -1.74
N GLY A 76 -2.70 -14.36 -1.10
CA GLY A 76 -1.60 -13.64 -1.75
C GLY A 76 -2.04 -12.63 -2.79
N GLY A 77 -3.31 -12.23 -2.80
CA GLY A 77 -3.84 -11.25 -3.76
C GLY A 77 -3.36 -9.83 -3.48
N LEU A 78 -3.32 -9.02 -4.52
CA LEU A 78 -2.96 -7.61 -4.46
C LEU A 78 -4.07 -6.76 -5.09
N PRO A 79 -4.26 -5.51 -4.67
CA PRO A 79 -3.57 -4.83 -3.55
C PRO A 79 -4.06 -5.35 -2.20
N PHE A 80 -3.22 -5.20 -1.19
CA PHE A 80 -3.54 -5.57 0.18
C PHE A 80 -3.10 -4.44 1.09
N THR A 81 -4.02 -3.91 1.91
CA THR A 81 -3.76 -2.72 2.72
C THR A 81 -4.03 -2.98 4.19
N LEU A 82 -3.14 -2.49 5.02
CA LEU A 82 -3.23 -2.56 6.47
C LEU A 82 -3.22 -1.15 7.06
N VAL A 83 -4.00 -0.94 8.09
CA VAL A 83 -3.91 0.26 8.92
C VAL A 83 -3.46 -0.17 10.30
N ILE A 84 -2.32 0.37 10.74
CA ILE A 84 -1.69 0.06 12.02
C ILE A 84 -1.68 1.34 12.83
N ASP A 85 -2.10 1.26 14.10
CA ASP A 85 -2.10 2.43 14.98
C ASP A 85 -0.70 2.73 15.53
N GLY A 86 -0.58 3.84 16.25
CA GLY A 86 0.70 4.28 16.80
C GLY A 86 1.31 3.35 17.85
N GLN A 87 0.56 2.37 18.32
CA GLN A 87 1.03 1.37 19.29
C GLN A 87 1.35 0.02 18.62
N GLY A 88 1.26 -0.04 17.29
CA GLY A 88 1.54 -1.26 16.53
C GLY A 88 0.37 -2.21 16.41
N GLY A 89 -0.83 -1.81 16.83
CA GLY A 89 -2.03 -2.63 16.72
C GLY A 89 -2.66 -2.55 15.33
N LEU A 90 -3.04 -3.70 14.78
CA LEU A 90 -3.75 -3.74 13.50
C LEU A 90 -5.18 -3.27 13.69
N ARG A 91 -5.56 -2.20 12.99
CA ARG A 91 -6.90 -1.60 13.09
C ARG A 91 -7.80 -2.02 11.95
N PHE A 92 -7.29 -2.03 10.73
CA PHE A 92 -8.06 -2.38 9.53
C PHE A 92 -7.21 -3.17 8.56
N ARG A 93 -7.89 -4.01 7.78
CA ARG A 93 -7.28 -4.86 6.77
C ARG A 93 -8.23 -4.94 5.58
N LYS A 94 -7.72 -4.67 4.38
CA LYS A 94 -8.52 -4.72 3.15
C LYS A 94 -7.76 -5.49 2.08
N LEU A 95 -8.39 -6.52 1.55
CA LEU A 95 -7.93 -7.19 0.34
C LEU A 95 -8.72 -6.63 -0.84
N GLY A 96 -8.00 -6.19 -1.87
CA GLY A 96 -8.58 -5.58 -3.04
C GLY A 96 -8.44 -4.06 -3.08
N LYS A 97 -8.92 -3.47 -4.16
CA LYS A 97 -8.77 -2.04 -4.42
C LYS A 97 -9.51 -1.20 -3.37
N LEU A 98 -8.81 -0.22 -2.82
CA LEU A 98 -9.38 0.74 -1.88
C LEU A 98 -10.35 1.69 -2.57
N THR A 99 -11.39 2.06 -1.85
CA THR A 99 -12.34 3.10 -2.26
C THR A 99 -12.20 4.30 -1.34
N GLU A 100 -12.74 5.45 -1.79
CA GLU A 100 -12.82 6.64 -0.95
C GLU A 100 -13.62 6.38 0.33
N GLY A 101 -14.66 5.53 0.23
CA GLY A 101 -15.46 5.12 1.39
C GLY A 101 -14.66 4.37 2.44
N ASP A 102 -13.78 3.45 2.00
CA ASP A 102 -12.89 2.73 2.93
C ASP A 102 -12.02 3.71 3.72
N ILE A 103 -11.42 4.65 3.03
CA ILE A 103 -10.52 5.64 3.64
C ILE A 103 -11.30 6.56 4.59
N SER A 104 -12.49 7.00 4.21
CA SER A 104 -13.33 7.83 5.08
C SER A 104 -13.69 7.11 6.38
N ASP A 105 -13.97 5.80 6.31
CA ASP A 105 -14.29 5.00 7.48
C ASP A 105 -13.09 4.85 8.43
N TRP A 106 -11.87 4.94 7.92
CA TRP A 106 -10.66 4.76 8.71
C TRP A 106 -10.18 6.06 9.38
N LEU A 107 -10.67 7.19 8.92
CA LEU A 107 -10.36 8.48 9.53
C LEU A 107 -11.27 8.76 10.73
#